data_6c465a1df91a542998e84344758aa64e
#
_entry.id   6c465a1df91a542998e84344758aa64e
#
_cell.length_a   1.000
_cell.length_b   1.000
_cell.length_c   1.000
_cell.angle_alpha   90.00
_cell.angle_beta   90.00
_cell.angle_gamma   90.00
#
_symmetry.space_group_name_H-M   'P 1'
#
loop_
_entity.id
_entity.type
_entity.pdbx_description
1 polymer ?
#
loop_
_entity_poly.entity_id
_entity_poly.type
_entity_poly.pdbx_seq_one_letter_code
_entity_poly.pdbx_strand_id
1 'polypeptide(L)'
;MKTHIFALTLSFIICITARAGLKWDQTSIELHPTAVDKQAIGHFKYQNTGDKPVRFKSVRTSCGCTAAQTQKEEVPPGEKGEITATFNIGERTGTQVKTVTVETDDPANVTTVLTLKAVIPQQLEITPTFVFWGQGEAPKPKTIVVRAAKDFPVKHLKVTSSSPDFQAKVEETGDGQFKIDVQPQETTRSIASTLTIQPEGSPRIFYATARITTAPAAPTAPTPPAGQTH
;
A
#
# COMPACT_ATOMS: atom_id res chain seq x y z
N MET A 1 -37.96 -83.34 -2.13
CA MET A 1 -37.25 -82.33 -1.31
C MET A 1 -36.90 -81.14 -2.22
N LYS A 2 -37.63 -80.02 -2.08
CA LYS A 2 -37.38 -78.78 -2.84
C LYS A 2 -36.77 -77.78 -1.89
N THR A 3 -35.50 -77.45 -2.08
CA THR A 3 -34.73 -76.49 -1.26
C THR A 3 -34.92 -75.05 -1.84
N HIS A 4 -35.63 -74.21 -1.13
CA HIS A 4 -35.81 -72.81 -1.49
C HIS A 4 -34.63 -72.02 -0.92
N ILE A 5 -33.72 -71.50 -1.81
CA ILE A 5 -32.65 -70.57 -1.47
C ILE A 5 -33.26 -69.19 -1.47
N PHE A 6 -33.39 -68.59 -0.27
CA PHE A 6 -33.84 -67.21 -0.07
C PHE A 6 -32.62 -66.33 -0.22
N ALA A 7 -32.53 -65.64 -1.35
CA ALA A 7 -31.43 -64.65 -1.58
C ALA A 7 -31.80 -63.35 -0.86
N LEU A 8 -31.04 -63.01 0.22
CA LEU A 8 -31.16 -61.76 0.97
C LEU A 8 -30.33 -60.70 0.26
N THR A 9 -31.01 -59.85 -0.53
CA THR A 9 -30.33 -58.67 -1.15
C THR A 9 -30.15 -57.57 -0.11
N LEU A 10 -28.90 -57.41 0.35
CA LEU A 10 -28.49 -56.32 1.24
C LEU A 10 -28.42 -55.02 0.42
N SER A 11 -29.47 -54.20 0.53
CA SER A 11 -29.52 -52.87 -0.10
C SER A 11 -28.60 -51.91 0.69
N PHE A 12 -27.42 -51.61 0.14
CA PHE A 12 -26.47 -50.65 0.72
C PHE A 12 -26.96 -49.24 0.41
N ILE A 13 -27.65 -48.59 1.37
CA ILE A 13 -28.05 -47.20 1.27
C ILE A 13 -26.78 -46.34 1.46
N ILE A 14 -26.23 -45.84 0.35
CA ILE A 14 -25.16 -44.85 0.37
C ILE A 14 -25.79 -43.54 0.85
N CYS A 15 -25.60 -43.20 2.13
CA CYS A 15 -25.98 -41.91 2.68
C CYS A 15 -25.00 -40.86 2.12
N ILE A 16 -25.38 -40.23 1.01
CA ILE A 16 -24.64 -39.07 0.47
C ILE A 16 -24.90 -37.95 1.43
N THR A 17 -23.92 -37.65 2.31
CA THR A 17 -23.95 -36.46 3.16
C THR A 17 -23.81 -35.27 2.26
N ALA A 18 -24.91 -34.65 1.91
CA ALA A 18 -24.94 -33.37 1.24
C ALA A 18 -24.23 -32.33 2.08
N ARG A 19 -23.21 -31.72 1.52
CA ARG A 19 -22.48 -30.61 2.14
C ARG A 19 -22.90 -29.33 1.45
N ALA A 20 -23.46 -28.40 2.20
CA ALA A 20 -23.60 -27.04 1.77
C ALA A 20 -22.19 -26.40 1.83
N GLY A 21 -21.84 -25.55 0.90
CA GLY A 21 -20.58 -24.84 1.00
C GLY A 21 -20.29 -23.90 -0.15
N LEU A 22 -19.82 -22.70 0.18
CA LEU A 22 -19.23 -21.80 -0.78
C LEU A 22 -17.81 -22.25 -1.08
N LYS A 23 -17.56 -22.61 -2.32
CA LYS A 23 -16.23 -22.84 -2.85
C LYS A 23 -15.74 -21.53 -3.49
N TRP A 24 -14.68 -20.97 -2.96
CA TRP A 24 -14.03 -19.79 -3.51
C TRP A 24 -13.01 -20.20 -4.59
N ASP A 25 -12.95 -19.46 -5.70
CA ASP A 25 -11.92 -19.64 -6.72
C ASP A 25 -10.56 -19.26 -6.13
N GLN A 26 -10.53 -18.17 -5.37
CA GLN A 26 -9.37 -17.71 -4.61
C GLN A 26 -9.82 -16.83 -3.44
N THR A 27 -9.09 -16.89 -2.33
CA THR A 27 -9.32 -16.06 -1.13
C THR A 27 -8.30 -14.94 -0.98
N SER A 28 -7.33 -14.86 -1.88
CA SER A 28 -6.32 -13.80 -1.92
C SER A 28 -6.10 -13.33 -3.35
N ILE A 29 -6.13 -12.01 -3.54
CA ILE A 29 -5.92 -11.34 -4.82
C ILE A 29 -4.81 -10.30 -4.64
N GLU A 30 -3.82 -10.31 -5.54
CA GLU A 30 -2.83 -9.26 -5.64
C GLU A 30 -3.12 -8.37 -6.84
N LEU A 31 -3.15 -7.05 -6.62
CA LEU A 31 -3.42 -6.02 -7.61
C LEU A 31 -2.22 -5.08 -7.73
N HIS A 32 -1.94 -4.64 -8.95
CA HIS A 32 -0.90 -3.68 -9.29
C HIS A 32 -1.54 -2.44 -9.94
N PRO A 33 -2.21 -1.59 -9.14
CA PRO A 33 -2.74 -0.34 -9.68
C PRO A 33 -1.60 0.55 -10.19
N THR A 34 -1.93 1.40 -11.15
CA THR A 34 -1.00 2.41 -11.66
C THR A 34 -0.86 3.57 -10.68
N ALA A 35 0.13 4.44 -10.89
CA ALA A 35 0.35 5.61 -10.03
C ALA A 35 -0.79 6.65 -10.09
N VAL A 36 -1.70 6.55 -11.07
CA VAL A 36 -2.85 7.45 -11.26
C VAL A 36 -4.17 6.86 -10.82
N ASP A 37 -4.22 5.56 -10.55
CA ASP A 37 -5.44 4.90 -10.12
C ASP A 37 -5.90 5.40 -8.74
N LYS A 38 -7.19 5.64 -8.62
CA LYS A 38 -7.81 6.09 -7.37
C LYS A 38 -8.29 4.92 -6.52
N GLN A 39 -8.53 3.77 -7.14
CA GLN A 39 -9.10 2.58 -6.53
C GLN A 39 -8.40 1.31 -7.01
N ALA A 40 -8.35 0.31 -6.14
CA ALA A 40 -7.98 -1.06 -6.48
C ALA A 40 -9.20 -1.95 -6.22
N ILE A 41 -9.66 -2.68 -7.25
CA ILE A 41 -10.91 -3.46 -7.20
C ILE A 41 -10.58 -4.93 -7.38
N GLY A 42 -10.91 -5.74 -6.38
CA GLY A 42 -10.76 -7.20 -6.40
C GLY A 42 -12.10 -7.91 -6.47
N HIS A 43 -12.17 -8.96 -7.29
CA HIS A 43 -13.35 -9.77 -7.51
C HIS A 43 -13.12 -11.17 -6.95
N PHE A 44 -13.73 -11.49 -5.82
CA PHE A 44 -13.67 -12.79 -5.17
C PHE A 44 -14.85 -13.63 -5.62
N LYS A 45 -14.60 -14.49 -6.60
CA LYS A 45 -15.63 -15.38 -7.18
C LYS A 45 -15.83 -16.61 -6.31
N TYR A 46 -17.09 -17.05 -6.24
CA TYR A 46 -17.50 -18.25 -5.51
C TYR A 46 -18.56 -19.03 -6.26
N GLN A 47 -18.73 -20.28 -5.87
CA GLN A 47 -19.84 -21.13 -6.29
C GLN A 47 -20.37 -21.89 -5.08
N ASN A 48 -21.68 -21.97 -4.93
CA ASN A 48 -22.28 -22.91 -3.98
C ASN A 48 -22.25 -24.33 -4.60
N THR A 49 -21.32 -25.13 -4.11
CA THR A 49 -21.15 -26.54 -4.56
C THR A 49 -21.94 -27.52 -3.72
N GLY A 50 -22.69 -27.03 -2.72
CA GLY A 50 -23.57 -27.82 -1.87
C GLY A 50 -24.96 -28.04 -2.49
N ASP A 51 -25.81 -28.67 -1.73
CA ASP A 51 -27.20 -28.98 -2.09
C ASP A 51 -28.23 -28.11 -1.36
N LYS A 52 -27.75 -27.19 -0.50
CA LYS A 52 -28.56 -26.22 0.24
C LYS A 52 -28.16 -24.79 -0.11
N PRO A 53 -29.14 -23.85 -0.09
CA PRO A 53 -28.81 -22.44 -0.20
C PRO A 53 -27.87 -22.03 0.93
N VAL A 54 -26.94 -21.11 0.62
CA VAL A 54 -26.04 -20.47 1.59
C VAL A 54 -26.39 -18.98 1.68
N ARG A 55 -26.61 -18.50 2.90
CA ARG A 55 -26.94 -17.10 3.17
C ARG A 55 -25.76 -16.37 3.79
N PHE A 56 -25.48 -15.16 3.29
CA PHE A 56 -24.52 -14.24 3.87
C PHE A 56 -25.11 -13.58 5.13
N LYS A 57 -24.50 -13.81 6.30
CA LYS A 57 -24.87 -13.17 7.57
C LYS A 57 -24.23 -11.79 7.71
N SER A 58 -22.95 -11.67 7.31
CA SER A 58 -22.25 -10.40 7.29
C SER A 58 -21.09 -10.39 6.30
N VAL A 59 -20.78 -9.19 5.77
CA VAL A 59 -19.60 -8.91 4.95
C VAL A 59 -18.99 -7.63 5.52
N ARG A 60 -17.81 -7.75 6.15
CA ARG A 60 -17.15 -6.65 6.85
C ARG A 60 -15.75 -6.43 6.33
N THR A 61 -15.35 -5.18 6.22
CA THR A 61 -14.00 -4.79 5.80
C THR A 61 -13.13 -4.41 7.00
N SER A 62 -11.82 -4.58 6.87
CA SER A 62 -10.83 -4.26 7.92
C SER A 62 -10.66 -2.77 8.17
N CYS A 63 -11.15 -1.89 7.28
CA CYS A 63 -11.06 -0.43 7.41
C CYS A 63 -12.18 0.27 6.65
N GLY A 64 -12.49 1.50 7.02
CA GLY A 64 -13.42 2.37 6.27
C GLY A 64 -12.89 2.81 4.89
N CYS A 65 -11.64 2.47 4.56
CA CYS A 65 -11.03 2.74 3.25
C CYS A 65 -11.38 1.67 2.19
N THR A 66 -12.05 0.59 2.59
CA THR A 66 -12.47 -0.50 1.71
C THR A 66 -13.98 -0.71 1.85
N ALA A 67 -14.66 -0.82 0.73
CA ALA A 67 -16.05 -1.26 0.66
C ALA A 67 -16.09 -2.68 0.10
N ALA A 68 -16.99 -3.51 0.60
CA ALA A 68 -17.25 -4.84 0.05
C ALA A 68 -18.75 -5.00 -0.21
N GLN A 69 -19.09 -5.52 -1.37
CA GLN A 69 -20.46 -5.73 -1.80
C GLN A 69 -20.66 -7.15 -2.32
N THR A 70 -21.75 -7.76 -1.91
CA THR A 70 -22.28 -8.98 -2.51
C THR A 70 -23.48 -8.63 -3.36
N GLN A 71 -23.64 -9.31 -4.49
CA GLN A 71 -24.78 -9.12 -5.38
C GLN A 71 -26.06 -9.79 -4.86
N LYS A 72 -25.90 -10.74 -3.92
CA LYS A 72 -26.99 -11.58 -3.41
C LYS A 72 -26.86 -11.82 -1.92
N GLU A 73 -27.97 -11.88 -1.23
CA GLU A 73 -28.02 -12.24 0.19
C GLU A 73 -27.98 -13.78 0.38
N GLU A 74 -28.47 -14.53 -0.61
CA GLU A 74 -28.55 -15.98 -0.59
C GLU A 74 -28.08 -16.56 -1.92
N VAL A 75 -27.33 -17.66 -1.87
CA VAL A 75 -26.76 -18.35 -3.02
C VAL A 75 -27.34 -19.75 -3.12
N PRO A 76 -28.25 -19.99 -4.04
CA PRO A 76 -28.82 -21.33 -4.30
C PRO A 76 -27.77 -22.37 -4.69
N PRO A 77 -28.08 -23.68 -4.55
CA PRO A 77 -27.20 -24.76 -5.01
C PRO A 77 -26.79 -24.60 -6.47
N GLY A 78 -25.50 -24.81 -6.75
CA GLY A 78 -24.90 -24.70 -8.09
C GLY A 78 -24.65 -23.28 -8.58
N GLU A 79 -25.18 -22.25 -7.91
CA GLU A 79 -25.10 -20.89 -8.35
C GLU A 79 -23.72 -20.28 -8.08
N LYS A 80 -23.30 -19.39 -8.99
CA LYS A 80 -22.06 -18.61 -8.90
C LYS A 80 -22.36 -17.16 -8.53
N GLY A 81 -21.38 -16.52 -7.90
CA GLY A 81 -21.42 -15.10 -7.62
C GLY A 81 -20.03 -14.55 -7.31
N GLU A 82 -19.99 -13.31 -6.88
CA GLU A 82 -18.75 -12.66 -6.45
C GLU A 82 -18.98 -11.67 -5.32
N ILE A 83 -17.95 -11.47 -4.52
CA ILE A 83 -17.82 -10.33 -3.63
C ILE A 83 -16.82 -9.37 -4.27
N THR A 84 -17.27 -8.17 -4.56
CA THR A 84 -16.41 -7.09 -5.05
C THR A 84 -15.88 -6.29 -3.87
N ALA A 85 -14.55 -6.23 -3.74
CA ALA A 85 -13.87 -5.41 -2.74
C ALA A 85 -13.22 -4.21 -3.42
N THR A 86 -13.65 -3.00 -3.06
CA THR A 86 -13.12 -1.74 -3.60
C THR A 86 -12.30 -1.03 -2.54
N PHE A 87 -10.99 -0.96 -2.74
CA PHE A 87 -10.07 -0.22 -1.88
C PHE A 87 -9.79 1.16 -2.46
N ASN A 88 -10.14 2.21 -1.73
CA ASN A 88 -9.80 3.60 -2.08
C ASN A 88 -8.34 3.88 -1.72
N ILE A 89 -7.50 4.09 -2.75
CA ILE A 89 -6.05 4.25 -2.60
C ILE A 89 -5.71 5.52 -1.83
N GLY A 90 -6.32 6.67 -2.16
CA GLY A 90 -6.00 7.95 -1.55
C GLY A 90 -4.52 8.31 -1.75
N GLU A 91 -3.86 8.74 -0.68
CA GLU A 91 -2.43 9.11 -0.67
C GLU A 91 -1.47 7.94 -0.39
N ARG A 92 -1.97 6.70 -0.35
CA ARG A 92 -1.17 5.53 0.03
C ARG A 92 -0.27 5.08 -1.11
N THR A 93 0.90 4.58 -0.74
CA THR A 93 1.89 3.96 -1.63
C THR A 93 2.41 2.66 -1.01
N GLY A 94 3.18 1.90 -1.78
CA GLY A 94 3.73 0.63 -1.33
C GLY A 94 2.67 -0.46 -1.19
N THR A 95 3.01 -1.53 -0.49
CA THR A 95 2.13 -2.67 -0.31
C THR A 95 1.05 -2.37 0.74
N GLN A 96 -0.20 -2.46 0.33
CA GLN A 96 -1.38 -2.35 1.18
C GLN A 96 -2.10 -3.68 1.21
N VAL A 97 -2.43 -4.15 2.42
CA VAL A 97 -3.22 -5.37 2.61
C VAL A 97 -4.52 -5.00 3.29
N LYS A 98 -5.64 -5.43 2.70
CA LYS A 98 -6.99 -5.23 3.22
C LYS A 98 -7.69 -6.58 3.28
N THR A 99 -8.53 -6.77 4.28
CA THR A 99 -9.30 -7.99 4.43
C THR A 99 -10.80 -7.72 4.41
N VAL A 100 -11.53 -8.68 3.88
CA VAL A 100 -12.99 -8.76 3.95
C VAL A 100 -13.35 -10.03 4.68
N THR A 101 -13.98 -9.91 5.83
CA THR A 101 -14.50 -11.05 6.59
C THR A 101 -15.92 -11.31 6.16
N VAL A 102 -16.16 -12.52 5.67
CA VAL A 102 -17.45 -13.02 5.21
C VAL A 102 -17.96 -14.06 6.19
N GLU A 103 -19.13 -13.83 6.76
CA GLU A 103 -19.81 -14.79 7.62
C GLU A 103 -21.05 -15.34 6.91
N THR A 104 -21.23 -16.65 6.96
CA THR A 104 -22.36 -17.34 6.33
C THR A 104 -23.08 -18.24 7.34
N ASP A 105 -24.19 -18.83 6.91
CA ASP A 105 -24.89 -19.90 7.66
C ASP A 105 -24.42 -21.32 7.27
N ASP A 106 -23.44 -21.41 6.36
CA ASP A 106 -22.80 -22.68 6.00
C ASP A 106 -21.98 -23.23 7.18
N PRO A 107 -22.36 -24.37 7.75
CA PRO A 107 -21.65 -24.94 8.90
C PRO A 107 -20.22 -25.38 8.58
N ALA A 108 -19.90 -25.61 7.30
CA ALA A 108 -18.54 -25.97 6.87
C ALA A 108 -17.62 -24.74 6.71
N ASN A 109 -18.22 -23.56 6.43
CA ASN A 109 -17.49 -22.33 6.15
C ASN A 109 -18.18 -21.12 6.82
N VAL A 110 -18.35 -21.18 8.14
CA VAL A 110 -19.02 -20.12 8.92
C VAL A 110 -18.36 -18.76 8.70
N THR A 111 -17.03 -18.75 8.59
CA THR A 111 -16.25 -17.52 8.40
C THR A 111 -15.15 -17.72 7.36
N THR A 112 -15.11 -16.86 6.36
CA THR A 112 -14.05 -16.80 5.35
C THR A 112 -13.41 -15.41 5.37
N VAL A 113 -12.09 -15.36 5.36
CA VAL A 113 -11.33 -14.11 5.24
C VAL A 113 -10.77 -14.00 3.83
N LEU A 114 -11.23 -12.98 3.10
CA LEU A 114 -10.73 -12.64 1.77
C LEU A 114 -9.66 -11.56 1.91
N THR A 115 -8.55 -11.70 1.21
CA THR A 115 -7.41 -10.79 1.28
C THR A 115 -7.19 -10.08 -0.05
N LEU A 116 -7.24 -8.76 -0.03
CA LEU A 116 -6.88 -7.88 -1.14
C LEU A 116 -5.53 -7.24 -0.84
N LYS A 117 -4.51 -7.60 -1.63
CA LYS A 117 -3.19 -7.00 -1.59
C LYS A 117 -3.03 -6.06 -2.77
N ALA A 118 -2.75 -4.79 -2.53
CA ALA A 118 -2.47 -3.80 -3.57
C ALA A 118 -1.03 -3.32 -3.45
N VAL A 119 -0.25 -3.44 -4.54
CA VAL A 119 1.13 -2.93 -4.63
C VAL A 119 1.08 -1.62 -5.42
N ILE A 120 1.08 -0.51 -4.69
CA ILE A 120 0.86 0.84 -5.24
C ILE A 120 2.21 1.49 -5.49
N PRO A 121 2.54 1.90 -6.74
CA PRO A 121 3.80 2.57 -7.03
C PRO A 121 3.86 3.96 -6.40
N GLN A 122 5.06 4.44 -6.13
CA GLN A 122 5.28 5.85 -5.81
C GLN A 122 5.14 6.68 -7.09
N GLN A 123 4.47 7.82 -6.99
CA GLN A 123 4.34 8.74 -8.14
C GLN A 123 5.64 9.48 -8.45
N LEU A 124 6.34 9.90 -7.40
CA LEU A 124 7.67 10.52 -7.50
C LEU A 124 8.65 9.81 -6.57
N GLU A 125 9.82 9.48 -7.09
CA GLU A 125 10.99 9.12 -6.30
C GLU A 125 11.85 10.37 -6.14
N ILE A 126 12.17 10.74 -4.89
CA ILE A 126 12.94 11.94 -4.55
C ILE A 126 14.21 11.50 -3.80
N THR A 127 15.37 11.76 -4.36
CA THR A 127 16.63 11.28 -3.81
C THR A 127 17.73 12.34 -3.92
N PRO A 128 18.32 12.75 -2.79
CA PRO A 128 17.88 12.50 -1.43
C PRO A 128 16.67 13.36 -1.04
N THR A 129 15.91 12.94 -0.02
CA THR A 129 14.83 13.77 0.56
C THR A 129 15.33 14.83 1.55
N PHE A 130 16.63 14.81 1.83
CA PHE A 130 17.26 15.70 2.80
C PHE A 130 18.61 16.15 2.26
N VAL A 131 18.85 17.48 2.20
CA VAL A 131 20.13 18.11 1.90
C VAL A 131 20.53 19.01 3.04
N PHE A 132 21.82 19.01 3.38
CA PHE A 132 22.30 19.80 4.51
C PHE A 132 23.65 20.41 4.24
N TRP A 133 23.96 21.53 4.94
CA TRP A 133 25.23 22.21 5.00
C TRP A 133 25.67 22.34 6.45
N GLY A 134 26.96 22.21 6.67
CA GLY A 134 27.56 22.60 7.95
C GLY A 134 27.53 24.13 8.11
N GLN A 135 27.37 24.62 9.34
CA GLN A 135 27.51 26.04 9.61
C GLN A 135 28.94 26.51 9.26
N GLY A 136 29.05 27.56 8.42
CA GLY A 136 30.31 28.05 7.86
C GLY A 136 30.79 27.28 6.62
N GLU A 137 30.09 26.21 6.17
CA GLU A 137 30.38 25.57 4.90
C GLU A 137 30.09 26.52 3.73
N ALA A 138 30.86 26.44 2.64
CA ALA A 138 30.59 27.25 1.46
C ALA A 138 29.14 27.01 0.95
N PRO A 139 28.36 28.06 0.63
CA PRO A 139 26.96 27.93 0.21
C PRO A 139 26.83 27.44 -1.25
N LYS A 140 27.43 26.29 -1.57
CA LYS A 140 27.35 25.65 -2.88
C LYS A 140 26.02 24.92 -3.02
N PRO A 141 25.44 24.87 -4.23
CA PRO A 141 24.20 24.12 -4.46
C PRO A 141 24.41 22.62 -4.21
N LYS A 142 23.38 21.98 -3.65
CA LYS A 142 23.26 20.51 -3.54
C LYS A 142 22.04 20.06 -4.31
N THR A 143 22.18 18.97 -5.07
CA THR A 143 21.17 18.51 -6.01
C THR A 143 20.30 17.43 -5.40
N ILE A 144 18.98 17.56 -5.59
CA ILE A 144 17.97 16.54 -5.36
C ILE A 144 17.51 16.05 -6.74
N VAL A 145 17.52 14.74 -6.96
CA VAL A 145 16.99 14.12 -8.17
C VAL A 145 15.56 13.66 -7.91
N VAL A 146 14.66 14.01 -8.81
CA VAL A 146 13.27 13.58 -8.80
C VAL A 146 13.01 12.76 -10.06
N ARG A 147 12.41 11.59 -9.89
CA ARG A 147 11.96 10.72 -10.99
C ARG A 147 10.47 10.47 -10.87
N ALA A 148 9.74 10.71 -11.93
CA ALA A 148 8.33 10.36 -12.03
C ALA A 148 8.17 8.88 -12.41
N ALA A 149 7.13 8.23 -11.88
CA ALA A 149 6.76 6.90 -12.33
C ALA A 149 6.35 6.93 -13.81
N LYS A 150 6.58 5.82 -14.54
CA LYS A 150 6.34 5.75 -15.99
C LYS A 150 4.89 6.05 -16.38
N ASP A 151 3.95 5.66 -15.53
CA ASP A 151 2.51 5.84 -15.68
C ASP A 151 1.99 7.13 -15.00
N PHE A 152 2.91 7.97 -14.50
CA PHE A 152 2.61 9.28 -13.91
C PHE A 152 3.30 10.38 -14.73
N PRO A 153 2.68 10.87 -15.81
CA PRO A 153 3.30 11.86 -16.70
C PRO A 153 3.42 13.21 -15.99
N VAL A 154 4.65 13.62 -15.74
CA VAL A 154 5.00 14.93 -15.19
C VAL A 154 5.82 15.68 -16.22
N LYS A 155 5.37 16.87 -16.61
CA LYS A 155 6.12 17.74 -17.52
C LYS A 155 6.91 18.79 -16.75
N HIS A 156 6.31 19.39 -15.72
CA HIS A 156 6.92 20.45 -14.93
C HIS A 156 6.74 20.19 -13.44
N LEU A 157 7.73 20.61 -12.66
CA LEU A 157 7.66 20.63 -11.20
C LEU A 157 7.69 22.08 -10.70
N LYS A 158 6.71 22.43 -9.85
CA LYS A 158 6.77 23.63 -9.05
C LYS A 158 7.46 23.29 -7.73
N VAL A 159 8.56 23.99 -7.42
CA VAL A 159 9.29 23.84 -6.15
C VAL A 159 9.26 25.16 -5.42
N THR A 160 8.88 25.11 -4.14
CA THR A 160 8.87 26.28 -3.26
C THR A 160 9.57 25.94 -1.95
N SER A 161 10.32 26.90 -1.43
CA SER A 161 10.98 26.80 -0.13
C SER A 161 10.16 27.54 0.93
N SER A 162 10.02 26.97 2.12
CA SER A 162 9.34 27.61 3.25
C SER A 162 10.19 28.74 3.88
N SER A 163 11.48 28.82 3.55
CA SER A 163 12.39 29.89 3.97
C SER A 163 12.99 30.60 2.76
N PRO A 164 13.01 31.93 2.73
CA PRO A 164 13.68 32.70 1.67
C PRO A 164 15.20 32.48 1.65
N ASP A 165 15.78 31.97 2.74
CA ASP A 165 17.21 31.69 2.84
C ASP A 165 17.70 30.56 1.92
N PHE A 166 16.76 29.76 1.37
CA PHE A 166 17.09 28.70 0.42
C PHE A 166 16.42 28.97 -0.92
N GLN A 167 17.22 29.02 -1.96
CA GLN A 167 16.77 29.05 -3.34
C GLN A 167 16.72 27.63 -3.90
N ALA A 168 15.70 27.31 -4.68
CA ALA A 168 15.56 26.04 -5.38
C ALA A 168 15.38 26.31 -6.88
N LYS A 169 16.26 25.75 -7.71
CA LYS A 169 16.17 25.83 -9.16
C LYS A 169 15.87 24.45 -9.71
N VAL A 170 14.84 24.34 -10.54
CA VAL A 170 14.45 23.09 -11.22
C VAL A 170 15.03 23.07 -12.61
N GLU A 171 15.65 21.96 -12.97
CA GLU A 171 16.11 21.64 -14.32
C GLU A 171 15.41 20.35 -14.78
N GLU A 172 14.77 20.39 -15.92
CA GLU A 172 14.14 19.23 -16.55
C GLU A 172 15.17 18.49 -17.42
N THR A 173 15.44 17.23 -17.10
CA THR A 173 16.46 16.44 -17.78
C THR A 173 15.88 15.47 -18.81
N GLY A 174 14.53 15.47 -18.98
CA GLY A 174 13.80 14.58 -19.90
C GLY A 174 13.30 13.30 -19.22
N ASP A 175 12.42 12.59 -19.91
CA ASP A 175 11.88 11.29 -19.48
C ASP A 175 11.30 11.26 -18.05
N GLY A 176 10.65 12.35 -17.61
CA GLY A 176 10.09 12.44 -16.28
C GLY A 176 11.15 12.56 -15.17
N GLN A 177 12.37 12.93 -15.52
CA GLN A 177 13.45 13.17 -14.58
C GLN A 177 13.74 14.66 -14.44
N PHE A 178 13.96 15.09 -13.19
CA PHE A 178 14.24 16.47 -12.82
C PHE A 178 15.40 16.55 -11.83
N LYS A 179 16.14 17.62 -11.90
CA LYS A 179 17.12 18.01 -10.89
C LYS A 179 16.64 19.26 -10.18
N ILE A 180 16.73 19.28 -8.87
CA ILE A 180 16.45 20.45 -8.05
C ILE A 180 17.75 20.84 -7.37
N ASP A 181 18.35 21.92 -7.83
CA ASP A 181 19.52 22.51 -7.21
C ASP A 181 19.06 23.43 -6.09
N VAL A 182 19.36 23.05 -4.86
CA VAL A 182 19.03 23.78 -3.65
C VAL A 182 20.28 24.48 -3.17
N GLN A 183 20.21 25.81 -2.98
CA GLN A 183 21.33 26.64 -2.55
C GLN A 183 20.93 27.56 -1.39
N PRO A 184 21.63 27.52 -0.24
CA PRO A 184 21.43 28.49 0.80
C PRO A 184 22.05 29.86 0.40
N GLN A 185 21.45 30.95 0.83
CA GLN A 185 22.05 32.30 0.64
C GLN A 185 23.30 32.49 1.49
N GLU A 186 23.26 31.97 2.72
CA GLU A 186 24.38 31.97 3.67
C GLU A 186 24.34 30.68 4.50
N THR A 187 25.43 30.41 5.23
CA THR A 187 25.52 29.25 6.13
C THR A 187 25.95 29.62 7.53
N THR A 188 25.90 30.91 7.87
CA THR A 188 26.41 31.46 9.15
C THR A 188 25.55 31.08 10.34
N ARG A 189 24.28 30.75 10.13
CA ARG A 189 23.30 30.37 11.17
C ARG A 189 22.57 29.08 10.87
N SER A 190 22.12 28.38 11.91
CA SER A 190 21.35 27.20 11.76
C SER A 190 19.91 27.54 11.31
N ILE A 191 19.49 26.99 10.19
CA ILE A 191 18.16 27.18 9.59
C ILE A 191 17.72 25.87 8.96
N ALA A 192 16.40 25.65 8.98
CA ALA A 192 15.75 24.56 8.24
C ALA A 192 14.67 25.10 7.32
N SER A 193 14.50 24.48 6.17
CA SER A 193 13.42 24.75 5.23
C SER A 193 12.81 23.48 4.72
N THR A 194 11.49 23.47 4.58
CA THR A 194 10.75 22.46 3.85
C THR A 194 10.64 22.90 2.39
N LEU A 195 11.09 22.05 1.50
CA LEU A 195 10.89 22.20 0.07
C LEU A 195 9.60 21.49 -0.31
N THR A 196 8.65 22.23 -0.83
CA THR A 196 7.39 21.71 -1.36
C THR A 196 7.57 21.45 -2.85
N ILE A 197 7.39 20.21 -3.29
CA ILE A 197 7.57 19.74 -4.66
C ILE A 197 6.19 19.33 -5.18
N GLN A 198 5.66 20.06 -6.15
CA GLN A 198 4.34 19.83 -6.71
C GLN A 198 4.42 19.63 -8.21
N PRO A 199 4.04 18.44 -8.73
CA PRO A 199 3.88 18.22 -10.15
C PRO A 199 2.77 19.10 -10.72
N GLU A 200 3.01 19.71 -11.87
CA GLU A 200 1.99 20.51 -12.55
C GLU A 200 0.79 19.63 -12.93
N GLY A 201 -0.42 20.13 -12.68
CA GLY A 201 -1.67 19.39 -12.92
C GLY A 201 -2.01 18.32 -11.88
N SER A 202 -1.17 18.11 -10.86
CA SER A 202 -1.45 17.20 -9.75
C SER A 202 -1.81 17.98 -8.47
N PRO A 203 -2.85 17.57 -7.74
CA PRO A 203 -3.12 18.12 -6.41
C PRO A 203 -2.13 17.62 -5.35
N ARG A 204 -1.33 16.60 -5.66
CA ARG A 204 -0.41 15.99 -4.70
C ARG A 204 0.83 16.82 -4.50
N ILE A 205 1.28 16.85 -3.24
CA ILE A 205 2.45 17.60 -2.79
C ILE A 205 3.44 16.60 -2.18
N PHE A 206 4.71 16.74 -2.56
CA PHE A 206 5.81 15.98 -2.02
C PHE A 206 6.78 16.91 -1.30
N TYR A 207 7.62 16.36 -0.43
CA TYR A 207 8.46 17.16 0.44
C TYR A 207 9.89 16.67 0.42
N ALA A 208 10.82 17.65 0.51
CA ALA A 208 12.20 17.43 0.85
C ALA A 208 12.61 18.48 1.90
N THR A 209 13.75 18.28 2.56
CA THR A 209 14.22 19.19 3.59
C THR A 209 15.61 19.71 3.25
N ALA A 210 15.80 21.01 3.39
CA ALA A 210 17.09 21.67 3.34
C ALA A 210 17.44 22.21 4.72
N ARG A 211 18.68 22.01 5.19
CA ARG A 211 19.05 22.40 6.54
C ARG A 211 20.52 22.88 6.63
N ILE A 212 20.74 23.90 7.42
CA ILE A 212 22.06 24.29 7.91
C ILE A 212 22.16 23.88 9.37
N THR A 213 23.15 23.07 9.72
CA THR A 213 23.34 22.56 11.08
C THR A 213 24.67 23.01 11.65
N THR A 214 24.69 23.24 12.96
CA THR A 214 25.99 23.32 13.66
C THR A 214 26.72 21.99 13.48
N ALA A 215 28.03 22.06 13.15
CA ALA A 215 28.83 20.84 13.15
C ALA A 215 28.70 20.15 14.51
N PRO A 216 28.59 18.81 14.57
CA PRO A 216 28.71 18.12 15.85
C PRO A 216 30.02 18.57 16.49
N ALA A 217 29.97 19.00 17.77
CA ALA A 217 31.20 19.30 18.51
C ALA A 217 32.13 18.08 18.38
N ALA A 218 33.36 18.29 17.93
CA ALA A 218 34.35 17.24 17.91
C ALA A 218 34.41 16.62 19.32
N PRO A 219 34.45 15.29 19.47
CA PRO A 219 34.58 14.68 20.77
C PRO A 219 35.83 15.27 21.43
N THR A 220 35.63 15.98 22.56
CA THR A 220 36.75 16.49 23.36
C THR A 220 37.57 15.28 23.77
N ALA A 221 38.83 15.25 23.32
CA ALA A 221 39.76 14.22 23.77
C ALA A 221 39.79 14.24 25.31
N PRO A 222 39.76 13.07 25.96
CA PRO A 222 39.81 13.00 27.41
C PRO A 222 41.11 13.66 27.87
N THR A 223 40.99 14.68 28.73
CA THR A 223 42.13 15.33 29.38
C THR A 223 42.92 14.26 30.14
N PRO A 224 44.24 14.09 29.88
CA PRO A 224 45.01 13.12 30.63
C PRO A 224 45.00 13.48 32.12
N PRO A 225 44.91 12.48 33.02
CA PRO A 225 44.92 12.75 34.46
C PRO A 225 46.22 13.48 34.85
N ALA A 226 46.08 14.57 35.61
CA ALA A 226 47.18 15.30 36.18
C ALA A 226 48.08 14.34 36.96
N GLY A 227 49.34 14.25 36.58
CA GLY A 227 50.33 13.35 37.23
C GLY A 227 50.40 13.63 38.72
N GLN A 228 50.22 12.61 39.50
CA GLN A 228 50.59 12.55 40.91
C GLN A 228 52.13 12.49 40.96
N THR A 229 52.75 13.55 41.36
CA THR A 229 54.18 13.53 41.76
C THR A 229 54.26 12.93 43.15
N HIS A 230 54.98 11.86 43.27
CA HIS A 230 55.50 11.32 44.50
C HIS A 230 56.77 12.06 44.94
#